data_0626824d249e73db68f5a5f589c06afd
#
_entry.id   0626824d249e73db68f5a5f589c06afd
#
_cell.length_a   1.000
_cell.length_b   1.000
_cell.length_c   1.000
_cell.angle_alpha   90.00
_cell.angle_beta   90.00
_cell.angle_gamma   90.00
#
_symmetry.space_group_name_H-M   'P 1'
#
loop_
_entity.id
_entity.type
_entity.pdbx_description
1 polymer ?
#
loop_
_entity_poly.entity_id
_entity_poly.type
_entity_poly.pdbx_seq_one_letter_code
_entity_poly.pdbx_strand_id
1 'polypeptide(L)'
;MGRLFGTDGVRGIANEELSPNLALQLGQAGAYVLTKEKEHKPTIMVGCDTRISGDMVGVVPTPAVAYLTRKYKVDAGVVISASHNPVEFNGIKFFDGDGYKLPDSMEDEIEHLIKRHMSGIKFPTGSGVGKIKYRTDAREEYINHAIQSIPVNLSGMKIVLDCAEGASYYTSVEALKELGADVIAIHNNPDGTNINANCGSTHMEELMARVVYEKAQVGL
;
A
#
# COMPACT_ATOMS: atom_id res chain seq x y z
N MET A 1 -4.84 26.72 -6.13
CA MET A 1 -4.77 25.25 -6.12
C MET A 1 -5.11 24.81 -4.71
N GLY A 2 -6.09 23.92 -4.50
CA GLY A 2 -6.39 23.37 -3.19
C GLY A 2 -5.21 22.59 -2.59
N ARG A 3 -5.35 22.07 -1.37
CA ARG A 3 -4.37 21.19 -0.74
C ARG A 3 -4.30 19.87 -1.51
N LEU A 4 -3.10 19.41 -1.87
CA LEU A 4 -2.90 18.14 -2.58
C LEU A 4 -3.11 16.94 -1.65
N PHE A 5 -2.57 17.02 -0.43
CA PHE A 5 -2.70 15.95 0.56
C PHE A 5 -4.07 16.00 1.23
N GLY A 6 -4.80 14.90 1.11
CA GLY A 6 -5.98 14.61 1.91
C GLY A 6 -5.60 13.86 3.20
N THR A 7 -6.59 13.28 3.88
CA THR A 7 -6.38 12.47 5.12
C THR A 7 -5.43 11.30 4.88
N ASP A 8 -5.42 10.73 3.69
CA ASP A 8 -4.69 9.50 3.34
C ASP A 8 -3.75 9.69 2.15
N GLY A 9 -2.96 10.74 2.13
CA GLY A 9 -2.03 11.04 1.04
C GLY A 9 -2.70 11.77 -0.13
N VAL A 10 -2.08 11.69 -1.31
CA VAL A 10 -2.60 12.30 -2.54
C VAL A 10 -3.33 11.23 -3.34
N ARG A 11 -4.60 11.50 -3.71
CA ARG A 11 -5.43 10.59 -4.50
C ARG A 11 -6.02 11.32 -5.70
N GLY A 12 -6.32 10.60 -6.77
CA GLY A 12 -7.01 11.12 -7.95
C GLY A 12 -7.18 10.08 -9.03
N ILE A 13 -7.90 10.43 -10.09
CA ILE A 13 -8.01 9.61 -11.30
C ILE A 13 -6.63 9.51 -11.95
N ALA A 14 -6.16 8.26 -12.15
CA ALA A 14 -4.84 7.99 -12.72
C ALA A 14 -4.75 8.53 -14.17
N ASN A 15 -3.63 9.17 -14.51
CA ASN A 15 -3.38 9.87 -15.77
C ASN A 15 -4.19 11.17 -15.99
N GLU A 16 -5.11 11.52 -15.11
CA GLU A 16 -5.88 12.76 -15.18
C GLU A 16 -5.50 13.68 -14.01
N GLU A 17 -6.07 13.45 -12.82
CA GLU A 17 -5.79 14.22 -11.61
C GLU A 17 -4.43 13.84 -11.01
N LEU A 18 -4.18 12.53 -10.87
CA LEU A 18 -2.87 11.96 -10.50
C LEU A 18 -2.08 11.64 -11.77
N SER A 19 -1.57 12.67 -12.42
CA SER A 19 -0.77 12.53 -13.64
C SER A 19 0.62 11.92 -13.34
N PRO A 20 1.29 11.30 -14.34
CA PRO A 20 2.67 10.83 -14.20
C PRO A 20 3.64 11.91 -13.74
N ASN A 21 3.45 13.15 -14.20
CA ASN A 21 4.27 14.28 -13.77
C ASN A 21 4.06 14.62 -12.28
N LEU A 22 2.81 14.60 -11.81
CA LEU A 22 2.53 14.81 -10.40
C LEU A 22 3.10 13.68 -9.54
N ALA A 23 2.97 12.43 -9.97
CA ALA A 23 3.54 11.27 -9.28
C ALA A 23 5.08 11.37 -9.18
N LEU A 24 5.74 11.79 -10.28
CA LEU A 24 7.18 12.05 -10.29
C LEU A 24 7.57 13.16 -9.30
N GLN A 25 6.85 14.28 -9.32
CA GLN A 25 7.10 15.40 -8.40
C GLN A 25 6.88 15.01 -6.94
N LEU A 26 5.81 14.25 -6.64
CA LEU A 26 5.55 13.70 -5.31
C LEU A 26 6.69 12.78 -4.85
N GLY A 27 7.15 11.88 -5.73
CA GLY A 27 8.28 11.01 -5.44
C GLY A 27 9.58 11.78 -5.17
N GLN A 28 9.88 12.80 -5.98
CA GLN A 28 11.06 13.65 -5.82
C GLN A 28 11.00 14.49 -4.54
N ALA A 29 9.88 15.18 -4.30
CA ALA A 29 9.69 16.03 -3.13
C ALA A 29 9.64 15.19 -1.84
N GLY A 30 8.89 14.09 -1.84
CA GLY A 30 8.80 13.18 -0.71
C GLY A 30 10.15 12.57 -0.35
N ALA A 31 10.89 12.08 -1.36
CA ALA A 31 12.24 11.56 -1.14
C ALA A 31 13.16 12.62 -0.51
N TYR A 32 13.12 13.85 -1.03
CA TYR A 32 13.94 14.94 -0.48
C TYR A 32 13.54 15.27 0.96
N VAL A 33 12.28 15.53 1.25
CA VAL A 33 11.81 15.94 2.59
C VAL A 33 12.11 14.87 3.64
N LEU A 34 11.90 13.59 3.29
CA LEU A 34 12.10 12.47 4.21
C LEU A 34 13.56 12.10 4.44
N THR A 35 14.47 12.56 3.58
CA THR A 35 15.85 12.10 3.63
C THR A 35 16.91 13.21 3.66
N LYS A 36 16.51 14.49 3.59
CA LYS A 36 17.44 15.64 3.55
C LYS A 36 18.39 15.76 4.75
N GLU A 37 17.98 15.22 5.90
CA GLU A 37 18.77 15.24 7.14
C GLU A 37 19.58 13.95 7.37
N LYS A 38 19.53 13.01 6.41
CA LYS A 38 20.25 11.74 6.55
C LYS A 38 21.72 11.88 6.08
N GLU A 39 22.64 11.44 6.91
CA GLU A 39 24.07 11.45 6.60
C GLU A 39 24.51 10.27 5.73
N HIS A 40 23.68 9.22 5.65
CA HIS A 40 23.91 8.04 4.81
C HIS A 40 23.13 8.10 3.50
N LYS A 41 23.43 7.23 2.55
CA LYS A 41 22.66 7.09 1.31
C LYS A 41 21.28 6.53 1.64
N PRO A 42 20.19 7.31 1.44
CA PRO A 42 18.88 6.91 1.91
C PRO A 42 18.30 5.75 1.12
N THR A 43 17.41 5.01 1.79
CA THR A 43 16.65 3.90 1.22
C THR A 43 15.17 4.13 1.45
N ILE A 44 14.38 3.99 0.41
CA ILE A 44 12.92 4.12 0.45
C ILE A 44 12.30 2.80 0.01
N MET A 45 11.36 2.29 0.80
CA MET A 45 10.54 1.14 0.42
C MET A 45 9.32 1.62 -0.37
N VAL A 46 8.99 0.91 -1.44
CA VAL A 46 7.78 1.18 -2.23
C VAL A 46 6.98 -0.11 -2.38
N GLY A 47 5.70 -0.06 -2.08
CA GLY A 47 4.74 -1.12 -2.34
C GLY A 47 3.48 -0.57 -3.02
N CYS A 48 2.71 -1.43 -3.68
CA CYS A 48 1.47 -1.03 -4.35
C CYS A 48 0.34 -2.02 -4.08
N ASP A 49 -0.89 -1.63 -4.44
CA ASP A 49 -2.00 -2.55 -4.57
C ASP A 49 -2.01 -3.23 -5.96
N THR A 50 -3.10 -3.87 -6.30
CA THR A 50 -3.22 -4.70 -7.52
C THR A 50 -3.58 -3.91 -8.78
N ARG A 51 -3.73 -2.58 -8.72
CA ARG A 51 -4.08 -1.75 -9.87
C ARG A 51 -3.00 -1.79 -10.95
N ILE A 52 -3.42 -1.91 -12.20
CA ILE A 52 -2.50 -1.88 -13.34
C ILE A 52 -1.66 -0.60 -13.39
N SER A 53 -2.18 0.51 -12.87
CA SER A 53 -1.45 1.78 -12.78
C SER A 53 -0.29 1.79 -11.77
N GLY A 54 -0.12 0.71 -10.98
CA GLY A 54 0.97 0.51 -10.02
C GLY A 54 1.98 -0.58 -10.41
N ASP A 55 1.92 -1.13 -11.60
CA ASP A 55 2.56 -2.39 -12.04
C ASP A 55 4.11 -2.44 -11.98
N MET A 56 4.78 -1.38 -11.57
CA MET A 56 6.25 -1.34 -11.47
C MET A 56 6.82 -1.74 -10.12
N VAL A 57 6.00 -2.13 -9.13
CA VAL A 57 6.40 -2.42 -7.74
C VAL A 57 5.67 -3.65 -7.18
N GLY A 58 6.24 -4.25 -6.14
CA GLY A 58 5.64 -5.45 -5.54
C GLY A 58 4.31 -5.17 -4.84
N VAL A 59 3.32 -6.06 -5.07
CA VAL A 59 1.99 -5.96 -4.45
C VAL A 59 2.06 -6.42 -3.00
N VAL A 60 1.78 -5.48 -2.09
CA VAL A 60 1.66 -5.71 -0.65
C VAL A 60 0.62 -4.74 -0.05
N PRO A 61 -0.13 -5.14 1.00
CA PRO A 61 -1.10 -4.25 1.62
C PRO A 61 -0.43 -3.07 2.34
N THR A 62 -1.15 -1.97 2.48
CA THR A 62 -0.68 -0.73 3.12
C THR A 62 0.01 -0.97 4.47
N PRO A 63 -0.54 -1.76 5.42
CA PRO A 63 0.13 -2.02 6.70
C PRO A 63 1.43 -2.82 6.55
N ALA A 64 1.58 -3.61 5.48
CA ALA A 64 2.85 -4.29 5.22
C ALA A 64 3.97 -3.29 4.92
N VAL A 65 3.70 -2.25 4.13
CA VAL A 65 4.70 -1.19 3.86
C VAL A 65 5.11 -0.51 5.17
N ALA A 66 4.16 -0.13 6.01
CA ALA A 66 4.44 0.50 7.31
C ALA A 66 5.31 -0.42 8.22
N TYR A 67 4.94 -1.69 8.33
CA TYR A 67 5.70 -2.67 9.11
C TYR A 67 7.11 -2.91 8.57
N LEU A 68 7.22 -3.17 7.25
CA LEU A 68 8.49 -3.51 6.61
C LEU A 68 9.44 -2.31 6.56
N THR A 69 8.93 -1.07 6.50
CA THR A 69 9.73 0.16 6.63
C THR A 69 10.53 0.12 7.93
N ARG A 70 9.86 -0.17 9.06
CA ARG A 70 10.53 -0.31 10.36
C ARG A 70 11.45 -1.53 10.42
N LYS A 71 10.95 -2.67 9.95
CA LYS A 71 11.69 -3.94 10.01
C LYS A 71 13.02 -3.87 9.26
N TYR A 72 13.01 -3.28 8.08
CA TYR A 72 14.21 -3.14 7.25
C TYR A 72 15.03 -1.90 7.59
N LYS A 73 14.56 -1.08 8.54
CA LYS A 73 15.21 0.18 8.95
C LYS A 73 15.51 1.07 7.76
N VAL A 74 14.56 1.16 6.83
CA VAL A 74 14.63 2.10 5.71
C VAL A 74 14.15 3.49 6.15
N ASP A 75 14.55 4.53 5.46
CA ASP A 75 14.31 5.92 5.88
C ASP A 75 12.87 6.37 5.64
N ALA A 76 12.16 5.73 4.71
CA ALA A 76 10.77 6.03 4.42
C ALA A 76 10.06 4.85 3.73
N GLY A 77 8.73 4.83 3.83
CA GLY A 77 7.85 3.94 3.09
C GLY A 77 6.93 4.72 2.15
N VAL A 78 6.62 4.15 1.00
CA VAL A 78 5.64 4.68 0.06
C VAL A 78 4.68 3.58 -0.34
N VAL A 79 3.39 3.87 -0.31
CA VAL A 79 2.35 2.98 -0.84
C VAL A 79 1.64 3.66 -2.00
N ILE A 80 1.50 2.94 -3.10
CA ILE A 80 0.74 3.35 -4.28
C ILE A 80 -0.59 2.60 -4.26
N SER A 81 -1.64 3.26 -3.81
CA SER A 81 -2.98 2.67 -3.63
C SER A 81 -4.04 3.74 -3.39
N ALA A 82 -5.24 3.53 -3.92
CA ALA A 82 -6.42 4.33 -3.61
C ALA A 82 -7.43 3.59 -2.72
N SER A 83 -7.00 2.56 -1.96
CA SER A 83 -7.86 1.84 -1.01
C SER A 83 -9.10 1.22 -1.69
N HIS A 84 -10.31 1.53 -1.19
CA HIS A 84 -11.59 1.03 -1.68
C HIS A 84 -12.15 1.76 -2.91
N ASN A 85 -11.42 2.73 -3.45
CA ASN A 85 -11.87 3.43 -4.66
C ASN A 85 -11.86 2.49 -5.89
N PRO A 86 -12.68 2.77 -6.92
CA PRO A 86 -12.63 2.07 -8.20
C PRO A 86 -11.25 2.11 -8.87
N VAL A 87 -11.07 1.26 -9.88
CA VAL A 87 -9.77 1.05 -10.53
C VAL A 87 -9.19 2.30 -11.20
N GLU A 88 -10.02 3.22 -11.63
CA GLU A 88 -9.63 4.48 -12.27
C GLU A 88 -8.80 5.38 -11.35
N PHE A 89 -9.01 5.25 -10.03
CA PHE A 89 -8.27 6.02 -9.04
C PHE A 89 -6.95 5.36 -8.67
N ASN A 90 -5.97 6.18 -8.32
CA ASN A 90 -4.79 5.74 -7.58
C ASN A 90 -4.41 6.78 -6.53
N GLY A 91 -3.43 6.47 -5.70
CA GLY A 91 -2.98 7.37 -4.65
C GLY A 91 -1.56 7.08 -4.23
N ILE A 92 -0.91 8.08 -3.64
CA ILE A 92 0.44 7.97 -3.10
C ILE A 92 0.40 8.39 -1.65
N LYS A 93 0.80 7.48 -0.76
CA LYS A 93 0.90 7.70 0.69
C LYS A 93 2.34 7.50 1.14
N PHE A 94 2.78 8.37 2.02
CA PHE A 94 4.12 8.31 2.60
C PHE A 94 4.07 7.90 4.06
N PHE A 95 5.09 7.14 4.46
CA PHE A 95 5.38 6.78 5.84
C PHE A 95 6.79 7.24 6.18
N ASP A 96 6.99 7.70 7.40
CA ASP A 96 8.32 7.94 7.94
C ASP A 96 9.09 6.63 8.20
N GLY A 97 10.32 6.72 8.65
CA GLY A 97 11.16 5.55 8.97
C GLY A 97 10.62 4.68 10.11
N ASP A 98 9.75 5.24 10.94
CA ASP A 98 9.06 4.52 12.02
C ASP A 98 7.74 3.88 11.58
N GLY A 99 7.38 4.04 10.30
CA GLY A 99 6.19 3.45 9.69
C GLY A 99 4.90 4.20 10.02
N TYR A 100 4.97 5.44 10.48
CA TYR A 100 3.81 6.29 10.72
C TYR A 100 3.50 7.18 9.53
N LYS A 101 2.23 7.57 9.39
CA LYS A 101 1.81 8.60 8.43
C LYS A 101 2.58 9.89 8.71
N LEU A 102 2.95 10.60 7.64
CA LEU A 102 3.67 11.88 7.79
C LEU A 102 2.84 12.90 8.59
N PRO A 103 3.51 13.71 9.43
CA PRO A 103 2.91 14.91 9.99
C PRO A 103 2.51 15.90 8.88
N ASP A 104 1.44 16.65 9.10
CA ASP A 104 0.93 17.64 8.14
C ASP A 104 2.01 18.65 7.72
N SER A 105 2.94 19.01 8.61
CA SER A 105 4.05 19.91 8.31
C SER A 105 5.00 19.38 7.23
N MET A 106 5.22 18.07 7.18
CA MET A 106 6.02 17.44 6.12
C MET A 106 5.24 17.36 4.81
N GLU A 107 3.94 17.05 4.87
CA GLU A 107 3.06 17.08 3.70
C GLU A 107 3.02 18.49 3.09
N ASP A 108 2.90 19.54 3.92
CA ASP A 108 2.92 20.94 3.49
C ASP A 108 4.28 21.32 2.86
N GLU A 109 5.39 20.81 3.38
CA GLU A 109 6.72 21.02 2.80
C GLU A 109 6.82 20.36 1.41
N ILE A 110 6.34 19.14 1.26
CA ILE A 110 6.28 18.43 -0.04
C ILE A 110 5.47 19.26 -1.04
N GLU A 111 4.27 19.71 -0.67
CA GLU A 111 3.45 20.57 -1.53
C GLU A 111 4.15 21.88 -1.92
N HIS A 112 4.81 22.51 -0.95
CA HIS A 112 5.53 23.74 -1.21
C HIS A 112 6.64 23.55 -2.25
N LEU A 113 7.38 22.44 -2.17
CA LEU A 113 8.41 22.11 -3.14
C LEU A 113 7.83 21.87 -4.55
N ILE A 114 6.72 21.17 -4.63
CA ILE A 114 6.01 20.93 -5.90
C ILE A 114 5.55 22.25 -6.52
N LYS A 115 4.89 23.12 -5.73
CA LYS A 115 4.42 24.46 -6.17
C LYS A 115 5.57 25.36 -6.67
N ARG A 116 6.77 25.18 -6.16
CA ARG A 116 7.99 25.88 -6.60
C ARG A 116 8.77 25.14 -7.68
N HIS A 117 8.16 24.16 -8.34
CA HIS A 117 8.80 23.34 -9.38
C HIS A 117 10.15 22.77 -8.94
N MET A 118 10.26 22.31 -7.69
CA MET A 118 11.47 21.74 -7.09
C MET A 118 12.67 22.71 -7.05
N SER A 119 12.42 24.01 -7.14
CA SER A 119 13.48 25.03 -7.13
C SER A 119 14.31 24.96 -5.84
N GLY A 120 15.64 24.96 -6.00
CA GLY A 120 16.59 24.88 -4.89
C GLY A 120 16.99 23.46 -4.49
N ILE A 121 16.37 22.42 -5.06
CA ILE A 121 16.78 21.02 -4.82
C ILE A 121 17.93 20.66 -5.76
N LYS A 122 19.01 20.15 -5.18
CA LYS A 122 20.11 19.56 -5.95
C LYS A 122 19.87 18.04 -6.08
N PHE A 123 19.50 17.60 -7.27
CA PHE A 123 19.34 16.17 -7.54
C PHE A 123 20.70 15.45 -7.61
N PRO A 124 20.77 14.19 -7.14
CA PRO A 124 21.98 13.39 -7.21
C PRO A 124 22.34 13.05 -8.67
N THR A 125 23.64 13.03 -8.95
CA THR A 125 24.19 12.67 -10.27
C THR A 125 25.25 11.59 -10.16
N GLY A 126 25.61 10.95 -11.26
CA GLY A 126 26.66 9.94 -11.31
C GLY A 126 26.41 8.79 -10.30
N SER A 127 27.38 8.50 -9.47
CA SER A 127 27.30 7.43 -8.44
C SER A 127 26.30 7.72 -7.32
N GLY A 128 25.84 8.98 -7.19
CA GLY A 128 24.81 9.39 -6.24
C GLY A 128 23.39 8.92 -6.65
N VAL A 129 23.15 8.59 -7.92
CA VAL A 129 21.84 8.11 -8.37
C VAL A 129 21.45 6.82 -7.66
N GLY A 130 20.19 6.70 -7.25
CA GLY A 130 19.63 5.54 -6.57
C GLY A 130 19.53 4.30 -7.49
N LYS A 131 19.39 3.13 -6.88
CA LYS A 131 19.14 1.86 -7.58
C LYS A 131 17.90 1.21 -7.04
N ILE A 132 17.10 0.61 -7.91
CA ILE A 132 15.96 -0.22 -7.52
C ILE A 132 16.48 -1.60 -7.09
N LYS A 133 15.95 -2.10 -5.98
CA LYS A 133 16.16 -3.45 -5.48
C LYS A 133 14.80 -4.08 -5.21
N TYR A 134 14.54 -5.24 -5.77
CA TYR A 134 13.31 -5.99 -5.51
C TYR A 134 13.47 -6.89 -4.30
N ARG A 135 12.43 -6.93 -3.45
CA ARG A 135 12.32 -7.82 -2.29
C ARG A 135 11.21 -8.83 -2.56
N THR A 136 11.59 -10.07 -2.80
CA THR A 136 10.67 -11.18 -3.10
C THR A 136 10.09 -11.83 -1.84
N ASP A 137 10.74 -11.66 -0.72
CA ASP A 137 10.42 -12.22 0.61
C ASP A 137 9.48 -11.33 1.46
N ALA A 138 9.14 -10.15 0.97
CA ALA A 138 8.38 -9.15 1.73
C ALA A 138 6.97 -9.64 2.13
N ARG A 139 6.31 -10.44 1.29
CA ARG A 139 4.98 -10.98 1.56
C ARG A 139 5.00 -11.98 2.71
N GLU A 140 5.91 -12.94 2.64
CA GLU A 140 6.09 -13.99 3.66
C GLU A 140 6.50 -13.38 5.00
N GLU A 141 7.37 -12.38 4.98
CA GLU A 141 7.75 -11.68 6.20
C GLU A 141 6.58 -10.92 6.85
N TYR A 142 5.70 -10.34 6.04
CA TYR A 142 4.49 -9.70 6.55
C TYR A 142 3.47 -10.72 7.06
N ILE A 143 3.24 -11.85 6.36
CA ILE A 143 2.39 -12.95 6.81
C ILE A 143 2.86 -13.46 8.17
N ASN A 144 4.14 -13.77 8.30
CA ASN A 144 4.74 -14.22 9.57
C ASN A 144 4.52 -13.22 10.70
N HIS A 145 4.66 -11.92 10.40
CA HIS A 145 4.38 -10.88 11.39
C HIS A 145 2.91 -10.85 11.80
N ALA A 146 1.99 -10.93 10.85
CA ALA A 146 0.56 -10.92 11.12
C ALA A 146 0.17 -12.10 12.01
N ILE A 147 0.66 -13.31 11.72
CA ILE A 147 0.43 -14.51 12.51
C ILE A 147 0.99 -14.36 13.93
N GLN A 148 2.23 -13.87 14.05
CA GLN A 148 2.88 -13.70 15.35
C GLN A 148 2.27 -12.58 16.21
N SER A 149 1.53 -11.65 15.60
CA SER A 149 0.90 -10.54 16.34
C SER A 149 -0.27 -10.96 17.21
N ILE A 150 -0.86 -12.13 16.94
CA ILE A 150 -2.00 -12.67 17.71
C ILE A 150 -1.77 -14.15 18.03
N PRO A 151 -1.76 -14.54 19.32
CA PRO A 151 -1.58 -15.92 19.73
C PRO A 151 -2.92 -16.69 19.67
N VAL A 152 -3.52 -16.80 18.48
CA VAL A 152 -4.79 -17.49 18.28
C VAL A 152 -4.61 -18.73 17.42
N ASN A 153 -5.47 -19.73 17.64
CA ASN A 153 -5.64 -20.89 16.77
C ASN A 153 -7.08 -20.86 16.22
N LEU A 154 -7.20 -20.84 14.90
CA LEU A 154 -8.48 -20.78 14.21
C LEU A 154 -8.95 -22.15 13.72
N SER A 155 -8.36 -23.24 14.20
CA SER A 155 -8.74 -24.61 13.80
C SER A 155 -10.23 -24.87 14.03
N GLY A 156 -10.93 -25.34 13.01
CA GLY A 156 -12.37 -25.57 13.03
C GLY A 156 -13.23 -24.35 12.72
N MET A 157 -12.62 -23.17 12.53
CA MET A 157 -13.32 -21.98 12.07
C MET A 157 -13.35 -21.92 10.55
N LYS A 158 -14.54 -21.87 9.96
CA LYS A 158 -14.75 -21.65 8.54
C LYS A 158 -14.98 -20.15 8.30
N ILE A 159 -14.18 -19.56 7.43
CA ILE A 159 -14.17 -18.11 7.13
C ILE A 159 -14.43 -17.93 5.63
N VAL A 160 -15.40 -17.09 5.28
CA VAL A 160 -15.46 -16.52 3.93
C VAL A 160 -14.69 -15.19 3.93
N LEU A 161 -13.70 -15.08 3.07
CA LEU A 161 -12.85 -13.88 2.96
C LEU A 161 -13.05 -13.24 1.58
N ASP A 162 -13.60 -12.02 1.57
CA ASP A 162 -13.64 -11.18 0.38
C ASP A 162 -12.34 -10.38 0.26
N CYS A 163 -11.52 -10.74 -0.70
CA CYS A 163 -10.23 -10.09 -0.94
C CYS A 163 -10.35 -8.80 -1.78
N ALA A 164 -11.54 -8.46 -2.24
CA ALA A 164 -11.81 -7.26 -3.06
C ALA A 164 -10.89 -7.12 -4.30
N GLU A 165 -10.30 -8.22 -4.78
CA GLU A 165 -9.23 -8.23 -5.80
C GLU A 165 -8.04 -7.29 -5.41
N GLY A 166 -7.89 -7.01 -4.12
CA GLY A 166 -6.99 -6.01 -3.56
C GLY A 166 -5.65 -6.57 -3.10
N ALA A 167 -4.81 -5.70 -2.53
CA ALA A 167 -3.42 -5.99 -2.17
C ALA A 167 -3.24 -7.10 -1.12
N SER A 168 -4.27 -7.38 -0.33
CA SER A 168 -4.25 -8.44 0.70
C SER A 168 -4.70 -9.81 0.18
N TYR A 169 -5.04 -9.95 -1.11
CA TYR A 169 -5.60 -11.16 -1.70
C TYR A 169 -4.78 -12.43 -1.40
N TYR A 170 -3.48 -12.31 -1.35
CA TYR A 170 -2.57 -13.40 -1.00
C TYR A 170 -2.28 -13.45 0.50
N THR A 171 -1.87 -12.33 1.09
CA THR A 171 -1.36 -12.29 2.47
C THR A 171 -2.43 -12.62 3.51
N SER A 172 -3.67 -12.16 3.33
CA SER A 172 -4.75 -12.46 4.28
C SER A 172 -5.20 -13.91 4.19
N VAL A 173 -5.28 -14.47 2.96
CA VAL A 173 -5.65 -15.87 2.75
C VAL A 173 -4.64 -16.80 3.43
N GLU A 174 -3.35 -16.59 3.17
CA GLU A 174 -2.32 -17.46 3.72
C GLU A 174 -2.17 -17.30 5.25
N ALA A 175 -2.24 -16.08 5.78
CA ALA A 175 -2.19 -15.86 7.23
C ALA A 175 -3.32 -16.60 7.97
N LEU A 176 -4.56 -16.53 7.47
CA LEU A 176 -5.70 -17.21 8.08
C LEU A 176 -5.59 -18.75 7.98
N LYS A 177 -5.12 -19.28 6.84
CA LYS A 177 -4.86 -20.71 6.67
C LYS A 177 -3.77 -21.20 7.62
N GLU A 178 -2.67 -20.48 7.75
CA GLU A 178 -1.58 -20.86 8.67
C GLU A 178 -2.01 -20.80 10.14
N LEU A 179 -2.99 -19.96 10.49
CA LEU A 179 -3.63 -19.95 11.80
C LEU A 179 -4.63 -21.12 11.98
N GLY A 180 -4.85 -21.94 10.96
CA GLY A 180 -5.68 -23.14 11.02
C GLY A 180 -7.12 -22.99 10.54
N ALA A 181 -7.53 -21.84 10.00
CA ALA A 181 -8.88 -21.62 9.49
C ALA A 181 -9.15 -22.39 8.18
N ASP A 182 -10.40 -22.83 8.01
CA ASP A 182 -10.95 -23.26 6.72
C ASP A 182 -11.40 -22.02 5.95
N VAL A 183 -10.55 -21.56 5.00
CA VAL A 183 -10.74 -20.28 4.30
C VAL A 183 -11.34 -20.48 2.93
N ILE A 184 -12.50 -19.88 2.71
CA ILE A 184 -13.13 -19.75 1.39
C ILE A 184 -12.91 -18.32 0.92
N ALA A 185 -11.92 -18.13 0.05
CA ALA A 185 -11.62 -16.82 -0.52
C ALA A 185 -12.50 -16.54 -1.74
N ILE A 186 -13.08 -15.34 -1.78
CA ILE A 186 -13.78 -14.79 -2.95
C ILE A 186 -13.06 -13.52 -3.39
N HIS A 187 -13.21 -13.15 -4.68
CA HIS A 187 -12.57 -11.97 -5.27
C HIS A 187 -11.06 -11.92 -4.96
N ASN A 188 -10.34 -13.02 -5.22
CA ASN A 188 -8.91 -13.15 -4.93
C ASN A 188 -8.06 -13.52 -6.17
N ASN A 189 -8.52 -13.14 -7.35
CA ASN A 189 -7.80 -13.31 -8.62
C ASN A 189 -7.65 -11.97 -9.34
N PRO A 190 -6.84 -11.03 -8.80
CA PRO A 190 -6.69 -9.70 -9.37
C PRO A 190 -6.07 -9.76 -10.76
N ASP A 191 -6.64 -9.01 -11.70
CA ASP A 191 -6.18 -8.88 -13.08
C ASP A 191 -5.60 -7.49 -13.43
N GLY A 192 -5.54 -6.60 -12.43
CA GLY A 192 -5.08 -5.21 -12.59
C GLY A 192 -6.19 -4.20 -12.84
N THR A 193 -7.39 -4.68 -13.22
CA THR A 193 -8.52 -3.83 -13.59
C THR A 193 -9.79 -4.08 -12.77
N ASN A 194 -9.83 -5.18 -12.02
CA ASN A 194 -11.01 -5.64 -11.29
C ASN A 194 -11.03 -5.29 -9.78
N ILE A 195 -10.07 -4.55 -9.27
CA ILE A 195 -10.03 -4.16 -7.85
C ILE A 195 -11.30 -3.43 -7.43
N ASN A 196 -11.93 -3.87 -6.32
CA ASN A 196 -13.17 -3.31 -5.77
C ASN A 196 -14.38 -3.32 -6.72
N ALA A 197 -14.34 -4.08 -7.82
CA ALA A 197 -15.42 -4.14 -8.79
C ALA A 197 -16.57 -5.01 -8.25
N ASN A 198 -17.61 -4.37 -7.73
CA ASN A 198 -18.77 -5.00 -7.10
C ASN A 198 -18.41 -5.97 -5.95
N CYS A 199 -17.36 -5.68 -5.20
CA CYS A 199 -16.87 -6.51 -4.11
C CYS A 199 -16.21 -5.65 -3.00
N GLY A 200 -15.79 -6.29 -1.93
CA GLY A 200 -15.11 -5.64 -0.82
C GLY A 200 -16.03 -4.82 0.07
N SER A 201 -15.48 -3.88 0.82
CA SER A 201 -16.14 -3.16 1.91
C SER A 201 -17.33 -2.26 1.50
N THR A 202 -17.47 -1.97 0.21
CA THR A 202 -18.57 -1.16 -0.34
C THR A 202 -19.66 -1.99 -1.02
N HIS A 203 -19.45 -3.29 -1.20
CA HIS A 203 -20.37 -4.24 -1.85
C HIS A 203 -20.31 -5.59 -1.14
N MET A 204 -21.07 -5.73 -0.05
CA MET A 204 -20.99 -6.89 0.84
C MET A 204 -22.02 -7.98 0.53
N GLU A 205 -22.86 -7.80 -0.49
CA GLU A 205 -24.00 -8.66 -0.77
C GLU A 205 -23.56 -10.10 -1.07
N GLU A 206 -22.51 -10.27 -1.88
CA GLU A 206 -21.98 -11.60 -2.21
C GLU A 206 -21.31 -12.24 -1.00
N LEU A 207 -20.52 -11.49 -0.23
CA LEU A 207 -19.91 -11.98 1.01
C LEU A 207 -20.98 -12.53 1.96
N MET A 208 -22.04 -11.74 2.22
CA MET A 208 -23.14 -12.16 3.12
C MET A 208 -23.83 -13.41 2.61
N ALA A 209 -24.17 -13.47 1.32
CA ALA A 209 -24.79 -14.64 0.73
C ALA A 209 -23.89 -15.88 0.82
N ARG A 210 -22.59 -15.72 0.57
CA ARG A 210 -21.62 -16.80 0.61
C ARG A 210 -21.41 -17.34 2.02
N VAL A 211 -21.37 -16.47 3.04
CA VAL A 211 -21.29 -16.87 4.45
C VAL A 211 -22.45 -17.78 4.83
N VAL A 212 -23.68 -17.43 4.44
CA VAL A 212 -24.88 -18.22 4.72
C VAL A 212 -24.84 -19.55 3.98
N TYR A 213 -24.50 -19.52 2.68
CA TYR A 213 -24.43 -20.72 1.84
C TYR A 213 -23.40 -21.73 2.37
N GLU A 214 -22.22 -21.29 2.71
CA GLU A 214 -21.13 -22.11 3.22
C GLU A 214 -21.29 -22.50 4.71
N LYS A 215 -22.28 -21.93 5.39
CA LYS A 215 -22.47 -22.07 6.85
C LYS A 215 -21.19 -21.67 7.59
N ALA A 216 -20.51 -20.63 7.13
CA ALA A 216 -19.31 -20.12 7.75
C ALA A 216 -19.64 -19.37 9.05
N GLN A 217 -18.72 -19.39 10.00
CA GLN A 217 -18.88 -18.67 11.26
C GLN A 217 -18.69 -17.16 11.11
N VAL A 218 -17.91 -16.74 10.11
CA VAL A 218 -17.63 -15.31 9.88
C VAL A 218 -17.34 -15.04 8.41
N GLY A 219 -17.71 -13.84 7.96
CA GLY A 219 -17.27 -13.22 6.71
C GLY A 219 -16.38 -12.01 6.99
N LEU A 220 -15.32 -11.85 6.26
CA LEU A 220 -14.32 -10.77 6.40
C LEU A 220 -14.12 -10.06 5.07
#